data_6887d861426ec4e1a6e02d092114ed88
#
_entry.id   6887d861426ec4e1a6e02d092114ed88
#
_cell.length_a   1.000
_cell.length_b   1.000
_cell.length_c   1.000
_cell.angle_alpha   90.00
_cell.angle_beta   90.00
_cell.angle_gamma   90.00
#
_symmetry.space_group_name_H-M   'P 1'
#
loop_
_entity.id
_entity.type
_entity.pdbx_description
1 polymer ?
#
loop_
_entity_poly.entity_id
_entity_poly.type
_entity_poly.pdbx_seq_one_letter_code
_entity_poly.pdbx_strand_id
1 'polypeptide(L)'
;TEYEVPLSYEYFNAAQVLRKLLPSAVDVPSSFETVGHVAHMNLREEHEEHKYLIGSVILEKNDRLRTVVNKVGNIESEFRVPDWELLAGEPSLVTQVKQHGMTFSLDFGTVYWNSRLETEHKRLVDTFKENEVICDATSGVGPFSVPAAQKGIRCYASDLNPDCSKYLKMNAKENRVKNLVKCYNMDARAFIRSLLAAPEDYDDDKEGAWMKTKAEYEEKLAAFKAKKKSAKASKEVFKETRPTLTWAAEDDDGEPPAGATFDHIVTNLPASGIEFLDCLKGSFDRRVWENRILPMVHCYTFKGADETDADVIKRGESHLGAGIVEGTVSEVRDVSPNKLMVLLSFRITPEIAFTPEVAFKNDAKRQCVQ
;
A
#
# COMPACT_ATOMS: atom_id res chain seq x y z
N THR A 1 11.32 -49.34 32.92
CA THR A 1 12.59 -48.92 32.33
C THR A 1 12.50 -47.42 32.18
N GLU A 2 13.20 -46.69 33.03
CA GLU A 2 13.39 -45.23 32.89
C GLU A 2 14.41 -45.01 31.80
N TYR A 3 14.11 -44.14 30.85
CA TYR A 3 15.03 -43.69 29.80
C TYR A 3 15.45 -42.27 30.14
N GLU A 4 16.73 -42.04 30.34
CA GLU A 4 17.30 -40.70 30.39
C GLU A 4 17.45 -40.18 28.96
N VAL A 5 16.73 -39.16 28.61
CA VAL A 5 16.89 -38.43 27.36
C VAL A 5 17.74 -37.20 27.63
N PRO A 6 18.98 -37.13 27.12
CA PRO A 6 19.81 -35.94 27.28
C PRO A 6 19.16 -34.78 26.46
N LEU A 7 18.73 -33.76 27.14
CA LEU A 7 18.20 -32.53 26.50
C LEU A 7 19.38 -31.67 26.05
N SER A 8 19.70 -31.69 24.77
CA SER A 8 20.66 -30.78 24.15
C SER A 8 20.05 -29.41 23.85
N TYR A 9 20.90 -28.43 23.56
CA TYR A 9 20.51 -27.07 23.17
C TYR A 9 19.44 -27.04 22.04
N GLU A 10 19.47 -28.00 21.13
CA GLU A 10 18.57 -28.10 19.98
C GLU A 10 17.10 -28.27 20.35
N TYR A 11 16.82 -28.87 21.52
CA TYR A 11 15.43 -29.08 21.98
C TYR A 11 14.77 -27.84 22.56
N PHE A 12 15.54 -26.79 22.85
CA PHE A 12 15.00 -25.54 23.42
C PHE A 12 14.68 -24.51 22.32
N ASN A 13 13.54 -23.85 22.44
CA ASN A 13 13.22 -22.72 21.59
C ASN A 13 13.97 -21.44 22.01
N ALA A 14 13.97 -20.40 21.17
CA ALA A 14 14.69 -19.16 21.42
C ALA A 14 14.36 -18.55 22.80
N ALA A 15 13.08 -18.50 23.17
CA ALA A 15 12.67 -17.92 24.45
C ALA A 15 13.19 -18.71 25.66
N GLN A 16 13.23 -20.05 25.57
CA GLN A 16 13.77 -20.91 26.63
C GLN A 16 15.29 -20.74 26.78
N VAL A 17 15.99 -20.60 25.65
CA VAL A 17 17.45 -20.35 25.64
C VAL A 17 17.74 -18.98 26.24
N LEU A 18 17.05 -17.93 25.75
CA LEU A 18 17.25 -16.56 26.24
C LEU A 18 16.96 -16.44 27.75
N ARG A 19 15.93 -17.13 28.25
CA ARG A 19 15.63 -17.14 29.71
C ARG A 19 16.76 -17.71 30.56
N LYS A 20 17.62 -18.55 29.97
CA LYS A 20 18.77 -19.10 30.66
C LYS A 20 20.05 -18.28 30.50
N LEU A 21 20.15 -17.53 29.42
CA LEU A 21 21.35 -16.75 29.08
C LEU A 21 21.27 -15.30 29.60
N LEU A 22 20.07 -14.73 29.64
CA LEU A 22 19.89 -13.37 30.11
C LEU A 22 19.88 -13.33 31.65
N PRO A 23 20.36 -12.21 32.25
CA PRO A 23 20.21 -11.98 33.67
C PRO A 23 18.73 -12.04 34.09
N SER A 24 18.47 -12.49 35.33
CA SER A 24 17.09 -12.62 35.85
C SER A 24 16.29 -11.31 35.93
N ALA A 25 16.98 -10.18 35.87
CA ALA A 25 16.40 -8.84 35.86
C ALA A 25 16.00 -8.35 34.45
N VAL A 26 16.40 -9.07 33.39
CA VAL A 26 16.13 -8.72 32.01
C VAL A 26 15.01 -9.61 31.47
N ASP A 27 13.93 -9.01 31.04
CA ASP A 27 12.82 -9.75 30.43
C ASP A 27 13.24 -10.36 29.10
N VAL A 28 12.76 -11.57 28.81
CA VAL A 28 12.97 -12.19 27.49
C VAL A 28 12.06 -11.48 26.49
N PRO A 29 12.61 -10.97 25.35
CA PRO A 29 11.80 -10.37 24.32
C PRO A 29 10.68 -11.32 23.87
N SER A 30 9.44 -10.90 23.98
CA SER A 30 8.26 -11.77 23.81
C SER A 30 7.95 -12.09 22.34
N SER A 31 8.37 -11.23 21.40
CA SER A 31 8.04 -11.38 19.98
C SER A 31 8.99 -10.59 19.09
N PHE A 32 9.13 -11.06 17.87
CA PHE A 32 9.70 -10.34 16.74
C PHE A 32 8.76 -10.49 15.53
N GLU A 33 8.86 -9.59 14.59
CA GLU A 33 8.14 -9.68 13.32
C GLU A 33 9.07 -10.12 12.21
N THR A 34 8.52 -10.75 11.17
CA THR A 34 9.31 -11.19 10.03
C THR A 34 8.83 -10.58 8.74
N VAL A 35 9.78 -10.17 7.91
CA VAL A 35 9.57 -9.74 6.53
C VAL A 35 10.45 -10.61 5.65
N GLY A 36 9.86 -11.64 5.07
CA GLY A 36 10.60 -12.69 4.38
C GLY A 36 11.61 -13.40 5.31
N HIS A 37 12.90 -13.26 5.00
CA HIS A 37 13.98 -13.84 5.81
C HIS A 37 14.58 -12.87 6.86
N VAL A 38 14.04 -11.65 6.93
CA VAL A 38 14.47 -10.62 7.89
C VAL A 38 13.57 -10.68 9.12
N ALA A 39 14.12 -10.89 10.30
CA ALA A 39 13.44 -10.64 11.57
C ALA A 39 13.77 -9.24 12.07
N HIS A 40 12.78 -8.51 12.50
CA HIS A 40 12.99 -7.22 13.12
C HIS A 40 12.37 -7.13 14.51
N MET A 41 13.07 -6.43 15.38
CA MET A 41 12.75 -6.26 16.78
C MET A 41 12.61 -4.78 17.12
N ASN A 42 11.96 -4.51 18.24
CA ASN A 42 11.95 -3.22 18.90
C ASN A 42 12.36 -3.46 20.36
N LEU A 43 13.67 -3.56 20.58
CA LEU A 43 14.25 -3.84 21.88
C LEU A 43 14.11 -2.63 22.81
N ARG A 44 13.93 -2.91 24.11
CA ARG A 44 13.89 -1.90 25.15
C ARG A 44 15.30 -1.61 25.65
N GLU A 45 15.47 -0.54 26.40
CA GLU A 45 16.73 -0.12 27.01
C GLU A 45 17.40 -1.25 27.83
N GLU A 46 16.60 -2.04 28.55
CA GLU A 46 17.07 -3.18 29.36
C GLU A 46 17.75 -4.29 28.52
N HIS A 47 17.51 -4.35 27.20
CA HIS A 47 18.07 -5.34 26.29
C HIS A 47 19.36 -4.85 25.62
N GLU A 48 19.75 -3.59 25.76
CA GLU A 48 20.81 -2.95 24.98
C GLU A 48 22.15 -3.67 25.13
N GLU A 49 22.53 -4.03 26.36
CA GLU A 49 23.77 -4.76 26.64
C GLU A 49 23.78 -6.20 26.07
N HIS A 50 22.59 -6.75 25.79
CA HIS A 50 22.40 -8.13 25.38
C HIS A 50 21.87 -8.29 23.95
N LYS A 51 21.71 -7.21 23.21
CA LYS A 51 21.02 -7.20 21.91
C LYS A 51 21.64 -8.15 20.89
N TYR A 52 22.95 -8.22 20.80
CA TYR A 52 23.63 -9.13 19.88
C TYR A 52 23.49 -10.61 20.28
N LEU A 53 23.49 -10.92 21.59
CA LEU A 53 23.18 -12.25 22.08
C LEU A 53 21.75 -12.65 21.73
N ILE A 54 20.80 -11.74 21.94
CA ILE A 54 19.38 -11.94 21.61
C ILE A 54 19.23 -12.19 20.11
N GLY A 55 19.85 -11.35 19.27
CA GLY A 55 19.81 -11.50 17.81
C GLY A 55 20.39 -12.83 17.34
N SER A 56 21.54 -13.24 17.88
CA SER A 56 22.19 -14.51 17.54
C SER A 56 21.34 -15.72 17.90
N VAL A 57 20.74 -15.75 19.09
CA VAL A 57 19.86 -16.84 19.52
C VAL A 57 18.59 -16.91 18.64
N ILE A 58 18.00 -15.76 18.29
CA ILE A 58 16.83 -15.72 17.41
C ILE A 58 17.19 -16.25 16.03
N LEU A 59 18.32 -15.84 15.47
CA LEU A 59 18.77 -16.31 14.17
C LEU A 59 19.01 -17.82 14.17
N GLU A 60 19.75 -18.33 15.16
CA GLU A 60 20.12 -19.74 15.24
C GLU A 60 18.93 -20.67 15.46
N LYS A 61 17.90 -20.20 16.18
CA LYS A 61 16.69 -20.98 16.46
C LYS A 61 15.61 -20.88 15.39
N ASN A 62 15.87 -20.18 14.28
CA ASN A 62 14.89 -19.99 13.21
C ASN A 62 15.54 -20.16 11.83
N ASP A 63 15.56 -21.36 11.30
CA ASP A 63 16.19 -21.74 10.03
C ASP A 63 15.76 -20.91 8.80
N ARG A 64 14.61 -20.26 8.88
CA ARG A 64 14.08 -19.41 7.80
C ARG A 64 14.67 -18.00 7.81
N LEU A 65 15.28 -17.59 8.90
CA LEU A 65 15.88 -16.27 9.04
C LEU A 65 17.31 -16.29 8.50
N ARG A 66 17.73 -15.18 7.93
CA ARG A 66 19.11 -14.92 7.53
C ARG A 66 19.65 -13.63 8.14
N THR A 67 18.73 -12.76 8.58
CA THR A 67 19.06 -11.42 9.10
C THR A 67 18.17 -11.12 10.29
N VAL A 68 18.74 -10.62 11.36
CA VAL A 68 18.03 -10.10 12.53
C VAL A 68 18.46 -8.67 12.76
N VAL A 69 17.49 -7.73 12.80
CA VAL A 69 17.74 -6.30 13.01
C VAL A 69 16.92 -5.77 14.17
N ASN A 70 17.42 -4.71 14.78
CA ASN A 70 16.69 -3.90 15.74
C ASN A 70 16.31 -2.55 15.14
N LYS A 71 15.12 -2.08 15.42
CA LYS A 71 14.69 -0.73 15.08
C LYS A 71 15.39 0.27 15.99
N VAL A 72 16.05 1.27 15.41
CA VAL A 72 16.72 2.34 16.14
C VAL A 72 15.95 3.64 16.04
N GLY A 73 15.70 4.28 17.16
CA GLY A 73 15.04 5.58 17.22
C GLY A 73 13.61 5.64 16.72
N ASN A 74 13.14 6.84 16.48
CA ASN A 74 11.83 7.11 15.88
C ASN A 74 11.93 7.21 14.36
N ILE A 75 10.80 6.99 13.67
CA ILE A 75 10.74 7.14 12.22
C ILE A 75 10.63 8.65 11.92
N GLU A 76 11.75 9.28 11.58
CA GLU A 76 11.85 10.70 11.24
C GLU A 76 12.06 10.94 9.73
N SER A 77 12.38 9.88 8.98
CA SER A 77 12.61 9.98 7.55
C SER A 77 11.33 10.36 6.78
N GLU A 78 11.46 11.16 5.72
CA GLU A 78 10.39 11.53 4.80
C GLU A 78 9.69 10.28 4.21
N PHE A 79 10.44 9.22 3.97
CA PHE A 79 9.94 7.96 3.41
C PHE A 79 9.39 6.99 4.44
N ARG A 80 9.32 7.37 5.72
CA ARG A 80 8.81 6.54 6.81
C ARG A 80 9.53 5.21 6.99
N VAL A 81 10.79 5.13 6.58
CA VAL A 81 11.65 3.97 6.78
C VAL A 81 12.40 4.13 8.10
N PRO A 82 12.34 3.13 9.00
CA PRO A 82 13.12 3.12 10.22
C PRO A 82 14.61 2.94 9.94
N ASP A 83 15.44 3.44 10.86
CA ASP A 83 16.85 3.03 10.91
C ASP A 83 16.96 1.63 11.53
N TRP A 84 17.82 0.81 10.93
CA TRP A 84 18.00 -0.58 11.32
C TRP A 84 19.42 -0.84 11.79
N GLU A 85 19.56 -1.43 12.96
CA GLU A 85 20.82 -1.96 13.46
C GLU A 85 20.87 -3.47 13.23
N LEU A 86 21.92 -3.95 12.58
CA LEU A 86 22.14 -5.39 12.41
C LEU A 86 22.54 -6.02 13.74
N LEU A 87 21.75 -6.98 14.21
CA LEU A 87 22.05 -7.74 15.43
C LEU A 87 22.76 -9.07 15.13
N ALA A 88 22.36 -9.77 14.08
CA ALA A 88 22.94 -11.04 13.66
C ALA A 88 22.65 -11.36 12.20
N GLY A 89 23.50 -12.16 11.58
CA GLY A 89 23.32 -12.70 10.23
C GLY A 89 23.88 -11.82 9.12
N GLU A 90 23.23 -11.86 7.96
CA GLU A 90 23.65 -11.17 6.75
C GLU A 90 23.25 -9.67 6.82
N PRO A 91 24.09 -8.74 6.33
CA PRO A 91 23.77 -7.30 6.36
C PRO A 91 22.80 -6.89 5.25
N SER A 92 22.10 -7.82 4.63
CA SER A 92 21.14 -7.54 3.53
C SER A 92 19.72 -7.51 4.05
N LEU A 93 18.99 -6.43 3.70
CA LEU A 93 17.55 -6.27 3.98
C LEU A 93 16.69 -6.49 2.72
N VAL A 94 17.30 -6.82 1.59
CA VAL A 94 16.59 -7.17 0.36
C VAL A 94 15.93 -8.53 0.54
N THR A 95 14.61 -8.57 0.44
CA THR A 95 13.84 -9.77 0.77
C THR A 95 12.61 -9.93 -0.14
N GLN A 96 11.94 -11.07 0.00
CA GLN A 96 10.67 -11.35 -0.67
C GLN A 96 9.63 -11.81 0.34
N VAL A 97 8.41 -11.33 0.17
CA VAL A 97 7.24 -11.69 0.97
C VAL A 97 6.16 -12.27 0.08
N LYS A 98 5.49 -13.31 0.55
CA LYS A 98 4.32 -13.87 -0.15
C LYS A 98 3.05 -13.52 0.59
N GLN A 99 2.12 -12.85 -0.08
CA GLN A 99 0.79 -12.52 0.44
C GLN A 99 -0.27 -12.87 -0.60
N HIS A 100 -1.29 -13.62 -0.22
CA HIS A 100 -2.42 -14.02 -1.07
C HIS A 100 -2.02 -14.57 -2.45
N GLY A 101 -0.95 -15.36 -2.50
CA GLY A 101 -0.44 -15.98 -3.74
C GLY A 101 0.40 -15.07 -4.62
N MET A 102 0.64 -13.83 -4.20
CA MET A 102 1.53 -12.88 -4.87
C MET A 102 2.88 -12.80 -4.16
N THR A 103 3.92 -12.48 -4.91
CA THR A 103 5.27 -12.27 -4.40
C THR A 103 5.60 -10.79 -4.47
N PHE A 104 6.08 -10.25 -3.35
CA PHE A 104 6.56 -8.88 -3.23
C PHE A 104 8.05 -8.89 -2.91
N SER A 105 8.85 -8.38 -3.83
CA SER A 105 10.27 -8.08 -3.62
C SER A 105 10.40 -6.68 -3.05
N LEU A 106 11.26 -6.49 -2.06
CA LEU A 106 11.51 -5.19 -1.43
C LEU A 106 12.87 -5.16 -0.74
N ASP A 107 13.42 -3.97 -0.58
CA ASP A 107 14.51 -3.70 0.36
C ASP A 107 13.91 -3.09 1.62
N PHE A 108 13.86 -3.87 2.70
CA PHE A 108 13.26 -3.43 3.97
C PHE A 108 14.06 -2.30 4.65
N GLY A 109 15.27 -2.03 4.16
CA GLY A 109 16.10 -0.91 4.58
C GLY A 109 15.76 0.42 3.89
N THR A 110 15.06 0.40 2.75
CA THR A 110 14.79 1.61 1.96
C THR A 110 13.31 1.86 1.69
N VAL A 111 12.43 0.86 1.90
CA VAL A 111 10.99 1.01 1.71
C VAL A 111 10.21 0.65 2.96
N TYR A 112 9.05 1.28 3.13
CA TYR A 112 8.11 0.90 4.17
C TYR A 112 7.39 -0.40 3.83
N TRP A 113 7.33 -1.33 4.79
CA TRP A 113 6.51 -2.54 4.72
C TRP A 113 5.91 -2.88 6.08
N ASN A 114 4.66 -3.33 6.09
CA ASN A 114 3.98 -3.79 7.30
C ASN A 114 3.12 -5.02 6.99
N SER A 115 3.62 -6.19 7.38
CA SER A 115 2.94 -7.47 7.15
C SER A 115 1.57 -7.57 7.84
N ARG A 116 1.34 -6.80 8.91
CA ARG A 116 0.06 -6.80 9.63
C ARG A 116 -1.09 -6.15 8.87
N LEU A 117 -0.81 -5.45 7.76
CA LEU A 117 -1.83 -4.84 6.89
C LEU A 117 -2.34 -5.78 5.79
N GLU A 118 -1.83 -6.99 5.70
CA GLU A 118 -2.19 -7.97 4.64
C GLU A 118 -3.70 -8.17 4.51
N THR A 119 -4.38 -8.39 5.62
CA THR A 119 -5.85 -8.61 5.65
C THR A 119 -6.60 -7.37 5.16
N GLU A 120 -6.14 -6.18 5.56
CA GLU A 120 -6.76 -4.92 5.15
C GLU A 120 -6.53 -4.62 3.67
N HIS A 121 -5.30 -4.84 3.16
CA HIS A 121 -5.03 -4.70 1.73
C HIS A 121 -6.01 -5.56 0.90
N LYS A 122 -6.18 -6.82 1.31
CA LYS A 122 -7.13 -7.72 0.65
C LYS A 122 -8.58 -7.25 0.80
N ARG A 123 -8.99 -6.83 2.01
CA ARG A 123 -10.36 -6.38 2.29
C ARG A 123 -10.75 -5.22 1.38
N LEU A 124 -9.91 -4.18 1.29
CA LEU A 124 -10.20 -3.04 0.44
C LEU A 124 -10.23 -3.43 -1.05
N VAL A 125 -9.20 -4.16 -1.52
CA VAL A 125 -9.13 -4.63 -2.91
C VAL A 125 -10.34 -5.52 -3.28
N ASP A 126 -10.89 -6.28 -2.33
CA ASP A 126 -12.07 -7.10 -2.58
C ASP A 126 -13.36 -6.29 -2.76
N THR A 127 -13.40 -5.02 -2.35
CA THR A 127 -14.53 -4.12 -2.60
C THR A 127 -14.57 -3.57 -4.02
N PHE A 128 -13.44 -3.53 -4.70
CA PHE A 128 -13.32 -3.02 -6.05
C PHE A 128 -13.86 -4.01 -7.09
N LYS A 129 -14.48 -3.49 -8.13
CA LYS A 129 -15.06 -4.29 -9.21
C LYS A 129 -14.07 -4.47 -10.36
N GLU A 130 -14.21 -5.55 -11.08
CA GLU A 130 -13.46 -5.77 -12.32
C GLU A 130 -13.71 -4.60 -13.30
N ASN A 131 -12.66 -4.11 -13.93
CA ASN A 131 -12.63 -2.97 -14.85
C ASN A 131 -12.67 -1.56 -14.20
N GLU A 132 -12.81 -1.43 -12.91
CA GLU A 132 -12.59 -0.15 -12.25
C GLU A 132 -11.11 0.29 -12.36
N VAL A 133 -10.88 1.56 -12.09
CA VAL A 133 -9.56 2.18 -12.12
C VAL A 133 -9.25 2.77 -10.75
N ILE A 134 -8.04 2.54 -10.26
CA ILE A 134 -7.59 3.06 -8.98
C ILE A 134 -6.48 4.09 -9.20
N CYS A 135 -6.57 5.21 -8.49
CA CYS A 135 -5.48 6.14 -8.23
C CYS A 135 -4.90 5.80 -6.84
N ASP A 136 -3.77 5.09 -6.79
CA ASP A 136 -3.05 4.73 -5.55
C ASP A 136 -1.89 5.72 -5.37
N ALA A 137 -2.14 6.78 -4.59
CA ALA A 137 -1.24 7.93 -4.51
C ALA A 137 -0.07 7.76 -3.52
N THR A 138 -0.08 6.69 -2.73
CA THR A 138 0.97 6.32 -1.78
C THR A 138 1.21 4.81 -1.85
N SER A 139 1.56 4.36 -3.05
CA SER A 139 1.46 2.96 -3.43
C SER A 139 2.50 2.04 -2.78
N GLY A 140 3.56 2.59 -2.20
CA GLY A 140 4.67 1.79 -1.70
C GLY A 140 5.19 0.82 -2.76
N VAL A 141 5.41 -0.42 -2.39
CA VAL A 141 5.83 -1.50 -3.29
C VAL A 141 4.65 -2.22 -3.98
N GLY A 142 3.43 -1.70 -3.83
CA GLY A 142 2.22 -2.15 -4.52
C GLY A 142 1.27 -3.08 -3.77
N PRO A 143 1.14 -3.00 -2.43
CA PRO A 143 0.28 -3.93 -1.68
C PRO A 143 -1.21 -3.80 -1.99
N PHE A 144 -1.69 -2.68 -2.55
CA PHE A 144 -3.02 -2.52 -3.12
C PHE A 144 -3.02 -2.71 -4.65
N SER A 145 -2.12 -2.00 -5.34
CA SER A 145 -2.11 -1.92 -6.80
C SER A 145 -1.86 -3.27 -7.47
N VAL A 146 -0.93 -4.10 -6.97
CA VAL A 146 -0.62 -5.41 -7.56
C VAL A 146 -1.78 -6.40 -7.38
N PRO A 147 -2.40 -6.57 -6.18
CA PRO A 147 -3.57 -7.42 -6.01
C PRO A 147 -4.79 -6.94 -6.80
N ALA A 148 -5.02 -5.63 -6.88
CA ALA A 148 -6.09 -5.06 -7.69
C ALA A 148 -5.90 -5.41 -9.17
N ALA A 149 -4.70 -5.27 -9.68
CA ALA A 149 -4.37 -5.64 -11.06
C ALA A 149 -4.53 -7.15 -11.33
N GLN A 150 -4.27 -8.02 -10.37
CA GLN A 150 -4.58 -9.46 -10.47
C GLN A 150 -6.07 -9.74 -10.68
N LYS A 151 -6.94 -8.86 -10.20
CA LYS A 151 -8.40 -8.92 -10.41
C LYS A 151 -8.85 -8.28 -11.72
N GLY A 152 -7.93 -7.75 -12.53
CA GLY A 152 -8.24 -7.06 -13.78
C GLY A 152 -8.56 -5.57 -13.62
N ILE A 153 -8.22 -4.99 -12.48
CA ILE A 153 -8.40 -3.57 -12.15
C ILE A 153 -7.15 -2.82 -12.59
N ARG A 154 -7.32 -1.66 -13.20
CA ARG A 154 -6.22 -0.79 -13.62
C ARG A 154 -5.79 0.12 -12.49
N CYS A 155 -4.50 0.40 -12.41
CA CYS A 155 -3.94 1.21 -11.35
C CYS A 155 -3.00 2.28 -11.92
N TYR A 156 -3.28 3.54 -11.64
CA TYR A 156 -2.30 4.61 -11.60
C TYR A 156 -1.70 4.60 -10.20
N ALA A 157 -0.42 4.33 -10.06
CA ALA A 157 0.20 4.14 -8.77
C ALA A 157 1.47 4.99 -8.64
N SER A 158 1.55 5.78 -7.59
CA SER A 158 2.69 6.66 -7.32
C SER A 158 3.17 6.54 -5.89
N ASP A 159 4.45 6.73 -5.69
CA ASP A 159 5.05 6.91 -4.37
C ASP A 159 6.16 7.96 -4.44
N LEU A 160 6.31 8.73 -3.37
CA LEU A 160 7.37 9.74 -3.27
C LEU A 160 8.75 9.09 -3.22
N ASN A 161 8.86 7.92 -2.59
CA ASN A 161 10.10 7.18 -2.46
C ASN A 161 10.46 6.48 -3.81
N PRO A 162 11.60 6.82 -4.43
CA PRO A 162 12.00 6.22 -5.71
C PRO A 162 12.25 4.72 -5.62
N ASP A 163 12.68 4.21 -4.46
CA ASP A 163 12.83 2.77 -4.25
C ASP A 163 11.47 2.06 -4.23
N CYS A 164 10.44 2.68 -3.66
CA CYS A 164 9.07 2.15 -3.75
C CYS A 164 8.62 2.00 -5.21
N SER A 165 8.78 3.03 -6.03
CA SER A 165 8.43 2.99 -7.45
C SER A 165 9.21 1.92 -8.22
N LYS A 166 10.50 1.77 -7.93
CA LYS A 166 11.35 0.71 -8.49
C LYS A 166 10.81 -0.69 -8.14
N TYR A 167 10.53 -0.94 -6.86
CA TYR A 167 10.01 -2.25 -6.42
C TYR A 167 8.57 -2.48 -6.88
N LEU A 168 7.74 -1.45 -6.98
CA LEU A 168 6.40 -1.56 -7.57
C LEU A 168 6.45 -2.08 -9.01
N LYS A 169 7.33 -1.50 -9.84
CA LYS A 169 7.55 -1.97 -11.23
C LYS A 169 8.01 -3.43 -11.29
N MET A 170 8.95 -3.80 -10.40
CA MET A 170 9.42 -5.17 -10.29
C MET A 170 8.29 -6.12 -9.88
N ASN A 171 7.52 -5.77 -8.87
CA ASN A 171 6.43 -6.58 -8.34
C ASN A 171 5.27 -6.72 -9.34
N ALA A 172 4.93 -5.65 -10.07
CA ALA A 172 3.95 -5.72 -11.16
C ALA A 172 4.39 -6.68 -12.27
N LYS A 173 5.68 -6.68 -12.62
CA LYS A 173 6.26 -7.60 -13.61
C LYS A 173 6.29 -9.05 -13.09
N GLU A 174 6.77 -9.28 -11.87
CA GLU A 174 6.87 -10.60 -11.25
C GLU A 174 5.51 -11.28 -11.12
N ASN A 175 4.49 -10.52 -10.75
CA ASN A 175 3.11 -11.00 -10.65
C ASN A 175 2.33 -10.94 -11.98
N ARG A 176 3.00 -10.63 -13.12
CA ARG A 176 2.43 -10.63 -14.49
C ARG A 176 1.26 -9.64 -14.67
N VAL A 177 1.30 -8.52 -14.00
CA VAL A 177 0.26 -7.47 -14.07
C VAL A 177 0.81 -6.12 -14.54
N LYS A 178 2.04 -6.05 -15.05
CA LYS A 178 2.68 -4.81 -15.50
C LYS A 178 1.82 -3.99 -16.48
N ASN A 179 0.99 -4.67 -17.28
CA ASN A 179 0.12 -4.03 -18.27
C ASN A 179 -1.12 -3.34 -17.64
N LEU A 180 -1.35 -3.53 -16.35
CA LEU A 180 -2.48 -2.95 -15.62
C LEU A 180 -2.04 -1.99 -14.52
N VAL A 181 -0.74 -1.84 -14.27
CA VAL A 181 -0.18 -0.92 -13.27
C VAL A 181 0.75 0.05 -13.97
N LYS A 182 0.40 1.33 -13.97
CA LYS A 182 1.29 2.43 -14.36
C LYS A 182 1.95 3.00 -13.11
N CYS A 183 3.27 3.02 -13.09
CA CYS A 183 4.07 3.34 -11.91
C CYS A 183 4.77 4.68 -12.08
N TYR A 184 4.59 5.58 -11.11
CA TYR A 184 5.16 6.92 -11.09
C TYR A 184 5.98 7.15 -9.82
N ASN A 185 6.89 8.13 -9.85
CA ASN A 185 7.61 8.59 -8.68
C ASN A 185 7.32 10.07 -8.49
N MET A 186 6.32 10.40 -7.70
CA MET A 186 5.85 11.77 -7.49
C MET A 186 5.28 11.94 -6.08
N ASP A 187 5.23 13.19 -5.63
CA ASP A 187 4.42 13.60 -4.49
C ASP A 187 2.93 13.31 -4.74
N ALA A 188 2.24 12.83 -3.71
CA ALA A 188 0.85 12.38 -3.81
C ALA A 188 -0.12 13.47 -4.31
N ARG A 189 0.02 14.71 -3.82
CA ARG A 189 -0.83 15.84 -4.26
C ARG A 189 -0.56 16.22 -5.71
N ALA A 190 0.72 16.28 -6.09
CA ALA A 190 1.11 16.57 -7.46
C ALA A 190 0.60 15.48 -8.42
N PHE A 191 0.73 14.22 -8.02
CA PHE A 191 0.24 13.08 -8.77
C PHE A 191 -1.28 13.09 -8.96
N ILE A 192 -2.05 13.28 -7.89
CA ILE A 192 -3.52 13.36 -7.98
C ILE A 192 -3.94 14.53 -8.88
N ARG A 193 -3.36 15.72 -8.68
CA ARG A 193 -3.70 16.90 -9.50
C ARG A 193 -3.36 16.71 -10.97
N SER A 194 -2.25 16.06 -11.31
CA SER A 194 -1.88 15.80 -12.71
C SER A 194 -2.87 14.89 -13.42
N LEU A 195 -3.42 13.90 -12.73
CA LEU A 195 -4.46 13.03 -13.28
C LEU A 195 -5.81 13.75 -13.46
N LEU A 196 -6.16 14.65 -12.53
CA LEU A 196 -7.46 15.36 -12.51
C LEU A 196 -7.53 16.51 -13.53
N ALA A 197 -6.41 17.13 -13.84
CA ALA A 197 -6.33 18.24 -14.80
C ALA A 197 -6.47 17.72 -16.23
N ALA A 198 -7.32 18.36 -17.04
CA ALA A 198 -7.33 18.09 -18.47
C ALA A 198 -6.24 18.88 -19.21
N PRO A 199 -5.61 18.32 -20.24
CA PRO A 199 -4.74 19.10 -21.13
C PRO A 199 -5.54 20.16 -21.89
N GLU A 200 -4.85 21.21 -22.41
CA GLU A 200 -5.52 22.28 -23.16
C GLU A 200 -6.25 21.74 -24.41
N ASP A 201 -5.65 20.77 -25.06
CA ASP A 201 -6.14 20.05 -26.25
C ASP A 201 -6.96 18.78 -25.89
N TYR A 202 -7.59 18.76 -24.71
CA TYR A 202 -8.39 17.61 -24.30
C TYR A 202 -9.45 17.28 -25.34
N ASP A 203 -9.41 16.03 -25.84
CA ASP A 203 -10.33 15.49 -26.81
C ASP A 203 -11.02 14.25 -26.24
N ASP A 204 -12.35 14.29 -26.17
CA ASP A 204 -13.18 13.17 -25.73
C ASP A 204 -13.00 11.92 -26.61
N ASP A 205 -12.52 12.06 -27.86
CA ASP A 205 -12.32 10.95 -28.77
C ASP A 205 -11.25 9.96 -28.29
N LYS A 206 -10.23 10.42 -27.55
CA LYS A 206 -9.22 9.52 -26.95
C LYS A 206 -9.85 8.60 -25.92
N GLU A 207 -10.85 9.09 -25.20
CA GLU A 207 -11.59 8.28 -24.26
C GLU A 207 -12.63 7.37 -24.93
N GLY A 208 -13.26 7.84 -26.00
CA GLY A 208 -14.12 7.01 -26.84
C GLY A 208 -13.36 5.79 -27.38
N ALA A 209 -12.09 5.97 -27.78
CA ALA A 209 -11.22 4.86 -28.17
C ALA A 209 -10.95 3.90 -27.00
N TRP A 210 -10.75 4.42 -25.79
CA TRP A 210 -10.58 3.60 -24.61
C TRP A 210 -11.84 2.82 -24.23
N MET A 211 -13.01 3.49 -24.22
CA MET A 211 -14.30 2.85 -23.95
C MET A 211 -14.60 1.73 -24.93
N LYS A 212 -14.23 1.91 -26.20
CA LYS A 212 -14.33 0.88 -27.24
C LYS A 212 -13.41 -0.30 -26.91
N THR A 213 -12.15 -0.05 -26.54
CA THR A 213 -11.18 -1.09 -26.16
C THR A 213 -11.65 -1.86 -24.92
N LYS A 214 -12.26 -1.15 -23.94
CA LYS A 214 -12.86 -1.75 -22.75
C LYS A 214 -14.03 -2.68 -23.13
N ALA A 215 -14.94 -2.21 -23.97
CA ALA A 215 -16.09 -3.02 -24.43
C ALA A 215 -15.63 -4.29 -25.18
N GLU A 216 -14.66 -4.18 -26.07
CA GLU A 216 -14.08 -5.31 -26.78
C GLU A 216 -13.40 -6.31 -25.83
N TYR A 217 -12.74 -5.81 -24.79
CA TYR A 217 -12.16 -6.67 -23.76
C TYR A 217 -13.23 -7.41 -22.95
N GLU A 218 -14.29 -6.71 -22.54
CA GLU A 218 -15.41 -7.28 -21.79
C GLU A 218 -16.10 -8.41 -22.58
N GLU A 219 -16.30 -8.21 -23.87
CA GLU A 219 -16.83 -9.23 -24.78
C GLU A 219 -15.91 -10.45 -24.85
N LYS A 220 -14.60 -10.24 -25.08
CA LYS A 220 -13.60 -11.30 -25.11
C LYS A 220 -13.51 -12.04 -23.76
N LEU A 221 -13.61 -11.32 -22.66
CA LEU A 221 -13.58 -11.91 -21.31
C LEU A 221 -14.83 -12.75 -21.03
N ALA A 222 -16.00 -12.26 -21.43
CA ALA A 222 -17.25 -13.02 -21.30
C ALA A 222 -17.22 -14.31 -22.11
N ALA A 223 -16.75 -14.24 -23.37
CA ALA A 223 -16.56 -15.41 -24.22
C ALA A 223 -15.57 -16.42 -23.61
N PHE A 224 -14.45 -15.95 -23.08
CA PHE A 224 -13.47 -16.80 -22.39
C PHE A 224 -14.06 -17.47 -21.14
N LYS A 225 -14.79 -16.72 -20.31
CA LYS A 225 -15.47 -17.25 -19.10
C LYS A 225 -16.48 -18.35 -19.49
N ALA A 226 -17.26 -18.12 -20.56
CA ALA A 226 -18.24 -19.11 -21.06
C ALA A 226 -17.56 -20.39 -21.55
N LYS A 227 -16.52 -20.29 -22.37
CA LYS A 227 -15.73 -21.42 -22.87
C LYS A 227 -15.08 -22.22 -21.73
N LYS A 228 -14.48 -21.51 -20.75
CA LYS A 228 -13.88 -22.15 -19.57
C LYS A 228 -14.90 -22.91 -18.73
N LYS A 229 -16.11 -22.37 -18.59
CA LYS A 229 -17.22 -23.03 -17.88
C LYS A 229 -17.69 -24.29 -18.63
N SER A 230 -17.80 -24.23 -19.96
CA SER A 230 -18.17 -25.35 -20.82
C SER A 230 -17.11 -26.46 -20.76
N ALA A 231 -15.83 -26.14 -20.92
CA ALA A 231 -14.73 -27.10 -20.81
C ALA A 231 -14.68 -27.80 -19.45
N LYS A 232 -14.98 -27.04 -18.36
CA LYS A 232 -15.07 -27.63 -17.00
C LYS A 232 -16.24 -28.62 -16.90
N ALA A 233 -17.37 -28.35 -17.56
CA ALA A 233 -18.54 -29.24 -17.57
C ALA A 233 -18.30 -30.51 -18.39
N SER A 234 -17.59 -30.41 -19.51
CA SER A 234 -17.21 -31.55 -20.39
C SER A 234 -15.96 -32.29 -19.92
N LYS A 235 -15.30 -31.85 -18.83
CA LYS A 235 -13.99 -32.37 -18.34
C LYS A 235 -12.85 -32.26 -19.35
N GLU A 236 -12.94 -31.36 -20.31
CA GLU A 236 -11.90 -31.08 -21.28
C GLU A 236 -10.79 -30.17 -20.73
N VAL A 237 -9.57 -30.33 -21.26
CA VAL A 237 -8.44 -29.46 -20.87
C VAL A 237 -8.57 -28.12 -21.57
N PHE A 238 -8.84 -27.08 -20.81
CA PHE A 238 -8.94 -25.70 -21.31
C PHE A 238 -7.55 -25.09 -21.45
N LYS A 239 -7.16 -24.75 -22.68
CA LYS A 239 -5.81 -24.25 -23.02
C LYS A 239 -5.78 -22.78 -23.44
N GLU A 240 -6.92 -22.10 -23.54
CA GLU A 240 -6.93 -20.68 -23.91
C GLU A 240 -6.36 -19.82 -22.75
N THR A 241 -5.58 -18.81 -23.09
CA THR A 241 -5.11 -17.80 -22.14
C THR A 241 -6.19 -16.77 -21.91
N ARG A 242 -6.33 -16.33 -20.66
CA ARG A 242 -7.28 -15.26 -20.31
C ARG A 242 -6.93 -14.00 -21.11
N PRO A 243 -7.90 -13.34 -21.73
CA PRO A 243 -7.68 -12.04 -22.33
C PRO A 243 -7.10 -11.06 -21.30
N THR A 244 -6.17 -10.24 -21.74
CA THR A 244 -5.55 -9.22 -20.92
C THR A 244 -6.02 -7.86 -21.40
N LEU A 245 -6.56 -7.06 -20.48
CA LEU A 245 -6.82 -5.66 -20.78
C LEU A 245 -5.46 -4.97 -20.76
N THR A 246 -5.04 -4.46 -21.90
CA THR A 246 -3.83 -3.64 -21.99
C THR A 246 -4.26 -2.19 -22.07
N TRP A 247 -3.65 -1.35 -21.27
CA TRP A 247 -3.65 0.07 -21.60
C TRP A 247 -3.01 0.23 -22.98
N ALA A 248 -3.74 0.86 -23.87
CA ALA A 248 -3.20 1.14 -25.18
C ALA A 248 -1.90 1.92 -25.02
N ALA A 249 -0.87 1.37 -25.67
CA ALA A 249 0.47 1.92 -25.83
C ALA A 249 1.32 2.18 -24.57
N GLU A 250 2.30 1.37 -24.45
CA GLU A 250 3.71 1.68 -24.31
C GLU A 250 4.25 1.98 -22.92
N ASP A 251 5.41 1.43 -22.73
CA ASP A 251 6.41 1.59 -21.68
C ASP A 251 6.81 3.06 -21.45
N ASP A 252 5.85 3.96 -21.32
CA ASP A 252 6.10 5.33 -20.98
C ASP A 252 6.07 5.49 -19.45
N ASP A 253 7.28 5.49 -18.89
CA ASP A 253 7.56 5.93 -17.52
C ASP A 253 7.48 7.47 -17.40
N GLY A 254 6.81 8.11 -18.37
CA GLY A 254 6.62 9.54 -18.46
C GLY A 254 5.70 10.14 -17.40
N GLU A 255 5.24 11.36 -17.67
CA GLU A 255 4.29 12.05 -16.79
C GLU A 255 2.94 11.32 -16.76
N PRO A 256 2.20 11.39 -15.64
CA PRO A 256 0.85 10.87 -15.57
C PRO A 256 -0.03 11.49 -16.65
N PRO A 257 -0.93 10.71 -17.28
CA PRO A 257 -1.79 11.23 -18.32
C PRO A 257 -2.78 12.24 -17.74
N ALA A 258 -2.69 13.48 -18.19
CA ALA A 258 -3.65 14.51 -17.84
C ALA A 258 -5.07 14.14 -18.33
N GLY A 259 -6.10 14.43 -17.53
CA GLY A 259 -7.47 14.06 -17.83
C GLY A 259 -7.78 12.58 -17.67
N ALA A 260 -6.99 11.86 -16.88
CA ALA A 260 -7.27 10.47 -16.56
C ALA A 260 -8.51 10.32 -15.68
N THR A 261 -9.26 9.24 -15.90
CA THR A 261 -10.44 8.92 -15.09
C THR A 261 -10.16 7.68 -14.22
N PHE A 262 -10.70 7.70 -13.02
CA PHE A 262 -10.60 6.60 -12.06
C PHE A 262 -11.81 6.55 -11.14
N ASP A 263 -12.08 5.38 -10.57
CA ASP A 263 -13.22 5.13 -9.71
C ASP A 263 -12.90 5.29 -8.22
N HIS A 264 -11.61 5.13 -7.88
CA HIS A 264 -11.13 5.15 -6.49
C HIS A 264 -9.83 5.94 -6.36
N ILE A 265 -9.70 6.67 -5.24
CA ILE A 265 -8.44 7.26 -4.76
C ILE A 265 -8.06 6.54 -3.47
N VAL A 266 -6.86 6.01 -3.39
CA VAL A 266 -6.32 5.36 -2.20
C VAL A 266 -5.13 6.14 -1.69
N THR A 267 -5.14 6.49 -0.39
CA THR A 267 -4.00 7.07 0.32
C THR A 267 -3.75 6.30 1.61
N ASN A 268 -2.66 5.54 1.65
CA ASN A 268 -2.27 4.76 2.84
C ASN A 268 -0.99 5.31 3.48
N LEU A 269 -1.11 6.51 4.03
CA LEU A 269 -0.08 7.15 4.85
C LEU A 269 -0.75 7.68 6.13
N PRO A 270 -1.07 6.81 7.13
CA PRO A 270 -1.98 7.14 8.21
C PRO A 270 -1.59 8.34 9.07
N ALA A 271 -0.31 8.70 9.12
CA ALA A 271 0.17 9.84 9.89
C ALA A 271 -0.18 11.20 9.26
N SER A 272 -0.23 11.28 7.92
CA SER A 272 -0.40 12.53 7.18
C SER A 272 -1.31 12.42 5.96
N GLY A 273 -1.76 11.22 5.58
CA GLY A 273 -2.58 11.01 4.37
C GLY A 273 -3.88 11.80 4.35
N ILE A 274 -4.46 12.08 5.52
CA ILE A 274 -5.67 12.91 5.62
C ILE A 274 -5.44 14.35 5.15
N GLU A 275 -4.22 14.86 5.25
CA GLU A 275 -3.85 16.20 4.77
C GLU A 275 -3.91 16.28 3.24
N PHE A 276 -3.71 15.15 2.53
CA PHE A 276 -3.74 15.11 1.07
C PHE A 276 -5.14 15.35 0.49
N LEU A 277 -6.18 15.32 1.31
CA LEU A 277 -7.54 15.68 0.90
C LEU A 277 -7.65 17.14 0.43
N ASP A 278 -6.71 17.99 0.83
CA ASP A 278 -6.63 19.41 0.42
C ASP A 278 -6.44 19.60 -1.10
N CYS A 279 -5.92 18.57 -1.80
CA CYS A 279 -5.71 18.64 -3.24
C CYS A 279 -6.96 18.30 -4.07
N LEU A 280 -8.08 17.91 -3.46
CA LEU A 280 -9.26 17.40 -4.18
C LEU A 280 -10.28 18.48 -4.50
N LYS A 281 -10.44 19.48 -3.61
CA LYS A 281 -11.47 20.52 -3.80
C LYS A 281 -11.17 21.39 -5.02
N GLY A 282 -12.15 21.48 -5.93
CA GLY A 282 -12.07 22.31 -7.13
C GLY A 282 -11.02 21.86 -8.15
N SER A 283 -10.46 20.65 -8.00
CA SER A 283 -9.36 20.15 -8.85
C SER A 283 -9.83 19.30 -10.03
N PHE A 284 -11.12 18.99 -10.11
CA PHE A 284 -11.68 18.14 -11.16
C PHE A 284 -12.03 18.98 -12.39
N ASP A 285 -11.41 18.71 -13.52
CA ASP A 285 -11.75 19.41 -14.77
C ASP A 285 -13.15 19.01 -15.25
N ARG A 286 -14.05 20.01 -15.45
CA ARG A 286 -15.42 19.77 -15.88
C ARG A 286 -15.51 19.07 -17.22
N ARG A 287 -14.62 19.33 -18.16
CA ARG A 287 -14.58 18.69 -19.47
C ARG A 287 -14.44 17.17 -19.36
N VAL A 288 -13.75 16.71 -18.32
CA VAL A 288 -13.51 15.27 -18.06
C VAL A 288 -14.59 14.67 -17.16
N TRP A 289 -15.02 15.40 -16.12
CA TRP A 289 -15.70 14.79 -14.98
C TRP A 289 -17.18 15.16 -14.82
N GLU A 290 -17.70 16.19 -15.53
CA GLU A 290 -19.05 16.72 -15.29
C GLU A 290 -20.18 15.67 -15.50
N ASN A 291 -19.99 14.75 -16.45
CA ASN A 291 -20.98 13.72 -16.79
C ASN A 291 -20.60 12.32 -16.30
N ARG A 292 -19.70 12.23 -15.30
CA ARG A 292 -19.17 10.97 -14.80
C ARG A 292 -19.50 10.75 -13.34
N ILE A 293 -19.46 9.48 -12.93
CA ILE A 293 -19.49 9.12 -11.51
C ILE A 293 -18.16 9.55 -10.92
N LEU A 294 -18.22 10.47 -9.95
CA LEU A 294 -17.04 10.94 -9.23
C LEU A 294 -16.47 9.86 -8.31
N PRO A 295 -15.16 9.82 -8.07
CA PRO A 295 -14.49 8.70 -7.39
C PRO A 295 -14.84 8.59 -5.91
N MET A 296 -14.65 7.39 -5.37
CA MET A 296 -14.59 7.12 -3.94
C MET A 296 -13.17 7.41 -3.42
N VAL A 297 -13.06 8.11 -2.31
CA VAL A 297 -11.81 8.30 -1.58
C VAL A 297 -11.72 7.26 -0.48
N HIS A 298 -10.54 6.67 -0.33
CA HIS A 298 -10.16 5.72 0.73
C HIS A 298 -8.89 6.24 1.40
N CYS A 299 -9.08 6.97 2.50
CA CYS A 299 -7.99 7.65 3.20
C CYS A 299 -7.72 6.97 4.54
N TYR A 300 -6.56 6.35 4.68
CA TYR A 300 -6.12 5.80 5.96
C TYR A 300 -5.59 6.90 6.85
N THR A 301 -6.03 6.90 8.11
CA THR A 301 -5.59 7.85 9.12
C THR A 301 -5.54 7.20 10.51
N PHE A 302 -5.04 7.94 11.49
CA PHE A 302 -5.10 7.51 12.88
C PHE A 302 -6.27 8.18 13.60
N LYS A 303 -6.85 7.44 14.54
CA LYS A 303 -7.89 7.90 15.49
C LYS A 303 -7.33 7.75 16.89
N GLY A 304 -7.44 8.81 17.70
CA GLY A 304 -7.08 8.79 19.12
C GLY A 304 -8.15 8.07 19.96
N ALA A 305 -7.81 7.72 21.20
CA ALA A 305 -8.75 7.03 22.10
C ALA A 305 -10.02 7.84 22.41
N ASP A 306 -9.90 9.16 22.47
CA ASP A 306 -11.00 10.07 22.79
C ASP A 306 -11.71 10.61 21.53
N GLU A 307 -11.23 10.26 20.33
CA GLU A 307 -11.88 10.66 19.07
C GLU A 307 -13.03 9.72 18.70
N THR A 308 -14.14 10.29 18.27
CA THR A 308 -15.25 9.56 17.65
C THR A 308 -15.05 9.46 16.14
N ASP A 309 -15.84 8.63 15.46
CA ASP A 309 -15.84 8.56 13.98
C ASP A 309 -16.25 9.91 13.36
N ALA A 310 -17.17 10.64 14.03
CA ALA A 310 -17.56 11.98 13.61
C ALA A 310 -16.40 13.00 13.69
N ASP A 311 -15.51 12.87 14.66
CA ASP A 311 -14.32 13.71 14.78
C ASP A 311 -13.32 13.42 13.65
N VAL A 312 -13.15 12.16 13.26
CA VAL A 312 -12.32 11.78 12.10
C VAL A 312 -12.88 12.38 10.81
N ILE A 313 -14.21 12.28 10.59
CA ILE A 313 -14.88 12.88 9.43
C ILE A 313 -14.67 14.39 9.43
N LYS A 314 -14.91 15.08 10.55
CA LYS A 314 -14.73 16.53 10.70
C LYS A 314 -13.28 16.98 10.43
N ARG A 315 -12.32 16.17 10.85
CA ARG A 315 -10.90 16.42 10.53
C ARG A 315 -10.64 16.27 9.02
N GLY A 316 -11.23 15.25 8.38
CA GLY A 316 -11.23 15.10 6.92
C GLY A 316 -11.84 16.31 6.20
N GLU A 317 -13.00 16.80 6.65
CA GLU A 317 -13.66 18.00 6.13
C GLU A 317 -12.80 19.25 6.26
N SER A 318 -12.08 19.38 7.38
CA SER A 318 -11.18 20.51 7.62
C SER A 318 -10.04 20.56 6.60
N HIS A 319 -9.44 19.42 6.26
CA HIS A 319 -8.40 19.35 5.23
C HIS A 319 -8.97 19.48 3.82
N LEU A 320 -10.10 18.82 3.55
CA LEU A 320 -10.78 18.89 2.26
C LEU A 320 -11.32 20.31 1.95
N GLY A 321 -11.64 21.09 2.97
CA GLY A 321 -12.25 22.41 2.85
C GLY A 321 -13.72 22.35 2.35
N ALA A 322 -14.40 21.21 2.53
CA ALA A 322 -15.78 20.97 2.16
C ALA A 322 -16.41 19.88 3.04
N GLY A 323 -17.74 19.83 3.13
CA GLY A 323 -18.46 18.79 3.86
C GLY A 323 -18.35 17.42 3.19
N ILE A 324 -18.24 16.37 4.00
CA ILE A 324 -18.23 14.97 3.58
C ILE A 324 -19.65 14.40 3.75
N VAL A 325 -20.29 14.03 2.66
CA VAL A 325 -21.60 13.41 2.66
C VAL A 325 -21.45 11.89 2.69
N GLU A 326 -22.22 11.22 3.57
CA GLU A 326 -22.20 9.75 3.73
C GLU A 326 -20.79 9.17 3.96
N GLY A 327 -19.93 9.90 4.66
CA GLY A 327 -18.61 9.43 5.05
C GLY A 327 -18.71 8.26 6.03
N THR A 328 -17.88 7.24 5.83
CA THR A 328 -17.76 6.08 6.71
C THR A 328 -16.36 5.97 7.28
N VAL A 329 -16.26 5.58 8.55
CA VAL A 329 -14.99 5.29 9.23
C VAL A 329 -15.00 3.82 9.61
N SER A 330 -14.02 3.08 9.13
CA SER A 330 -13.86 1.66 9.45
C SER A 330 -12.58 1.42 10.21
N GLU A 331 -12.65 0.64 11.28
CA GLU A 331 -11.47 0.25 12.05
C GLU A 331 -10.60 -0.73 11.26
N VAL A 332 -9.29 -0.49 11.28
CA VAL A 332 -8.30 -1.32 10.59
C VAL A 332 -7.52 -2.17 11.59
N ARG A 333 -6.86 -1.52 12.55
CA ARG A 333 -6.11 -2.20 13.60
C ARG A 333 -5.65 -1.25 14.71
N ASP A 334 -5.38 -1.83 15.88
CA ASP A 334 -4.64 -1.15 16.94
C ASP A 334 -3.17 -0.94 16.54
N VAL A 335 -2.67 0.26 16.80
CA VAL A 335 -1.27 0.63 16.53
C VAL A 335 -0.49 0.73 17.85
N SER A 336 -1.08 1.31 18.85
CA SER A 336 -0.57 1.40 20.21
C SER A 336 -1.74 1.60 21.19
N PRO A 337 -1.53 1.50 22.51
CA PRO A 337 -2.54 1.90 23.48
C PRO A 337 -3.01 3.32 23.14
N ASN A 338 -4.24 3.59 22.94
CA ASN A 338 -4.81 4.90 22.58
C ASN A 338 -4.61 5.37 21.13
N LYS A 339 -4.22 4.50 20.19
CA LYS A 339 -4.07 4.86 18.79
C LYS A 339 -4.54 3.74 17.86
N LEU A 340 -5.62 4.00 17.15
CA LEU A 340 -6.25 3.10 16.20
C LEU A 340 -5.98 3.59 14.77
N MET A 341 -5.63 2.69 13.86
CA MET A 341 -5.64 2.97 12.42
C MET A 341 -7.05 2.77 11.90
N VAL A 342 -7.57 3.75 11.19
CA VAL A 342 -8.91 3.73 10.59
C VAL A 342 -8.85 4.09 9.11
N LEU A 343 -9.88 3.67 8.37
CA LEU A 343 -10.12 4.03 6.99
C LEU A 343 -11.32 4.97 6.90
N LEU A 344 -11.09 6.21 6.50
CA LEU A 344 -12.13 7.16 6.11
C LEU A 344 -12.46 6.95 4.63
N SER A 345 -13.71 6.62 4.32
CA SER A 345 -14.18 6.45 2.94
C SER A 345 -15.39 7.34 2.67
N PHE A 346 -15.37 8.06 1.54
CA PHE A 346 -16.47 8.91 1.09
C PHE A 346 -16.41 9.11 -0.43
N ARG A 347 -17.55 9.46 -1.01
CA ARG A 347 -17.60 9.79 -2.44
C ARG A 347 -17.40 11.28 -2.65
N ILE A 348 -16.59 11.64 -3.63
CA ILE A 348 -16.48 13.03 -4.09
C ILE A 348 -17.86 13.47 -4.62
N THR A 349 -18.31 14.64 -4.16
CA THR A 349 -19.55 15.25 -4.65
C THR A 349 -19.24 16.33 -5.69
N PRO A 350 -20.22 16.72 -6.54
CA PRO A 350 -20.03 17.85 -7.47
C PRO A 350 -19.61 19.15 -6.79
N GLU A 351 -20.03 19.36 -5.55
CA GLU A 351 -19.60 20.51 -4.74
C GLU A 351 -18.12 20.45 -4.43
N ILE A 352 -17.61 19.30 -4.00
CA ILE A 352 -16.17 19.10 -3.76
C ILE A 352 -15.38 19.24 -5.08
N ALA A 353 -15.86 18.56 -6.14
CA ALA A 353 -15.14 18.46 -7.40
C ALA A 353 -14.94 19.79 -8.11
N PHE A 354 -15.99 20.65 -8.12
CA PHE A 354 -16.10 21.76 -9.05
C PHE A 354 -16.21 23.14 -8.38
N THR A 355 -16.23 23.23 -7.05
CA THR A 355 -16.19 24.53 -6.37
C THR A 355 -14.78 25.09 -6.42
N PRO A 356 -14.55 26.26 -7.01
CA PRO A 356 -13.21 26.84 -7.06
C PRO A 356 -12.60 26.96 -5.67
N GLU A 357 -11.32 26.65 -5.55
CA GLU A 357 -10.56 26.93 -4.33
C GLU A 357 -10.63 28.46 -4.11
N VAL A 358 -11.18 28.88 -3.00
CA VAL A 358 -11.11 30.31 -2.61
C VAL A 358 -9.65 30.56 -2.32
N ALA A 359 -8.97 31.27 -3.21
CA ALA A 359 -7.57 31.60 -3.07
C ALA A 359 -7.36 32.30 -1.71
N PHE A 360 -6.90 31.55 -0.73
CA PHE A 360 -6.38 32.12 0.50
C PHE A 360 -5.12 32.91 0.12
N LYS A 361 -5.23 34.25 0.13
CA LYS A 361 -4.10 35.17 0.02
C LYS A 361 -3.20 35.01 1.25
N ASN A 362 -2.36 33.98 1.27
CA ASN A 362 -1.27 33.83 2.25
C ASN A 362 -0.18 32.83 1.77
N ASP A 363 0.29 32.99 0.53
CA ASP A 363 1.55 32.39 0.09
C ASP A 363 2.65 33.44 -0.09
N ALA A 364 2.89 34.19 0.97
CA ALA A 364 4.12 34.96 1.09
C ALA A 364 4.91 34.41 2.28
N LYS A 365 5.55 33.25 2.13
CA LYS A 365 6.75 32.79 2.88
C LYS A 365 6.93 31.27 2.78
N ARG A 366 7.18 30.75 1.59
CA ARG A 366 8.01 29.55 1.43
C ARG A 366 8.98 29.81 0.28
N GLN A 367 9.93 30.72 0.54
CA GLN A 367 11.14 30.80 -0.27
C GLN A 367 12.02 29.60 0.06
N CYS A 368 12.53 29.02 -1.00
CA CYS A 368 13.60 28.05 -1.09
C CYS A 368 14.65 28.20 0.02
N VAL A 369 14.97 27.11 0.68
CA VAL A 369 16.30 26.89 1.22
C VAL A 369 16.92 25.83 0.32
N GLN A 370 17.99 26.27 -0.32
CA GLN A 370 18.91 25.50 -1.15
C GLN A 370 19.58 24.38 -0.34
#